data_6f3819b8026013975f6055cad3e74c68
#
_entry.id   6f3819b8026013975f6055cad3e74c68
#
_cell.length_a   1.000
_cell.length_b   1.000
_cell.length_c   1.000
_cell.angle_alpha   90.00
_cell.angle_beta   90.00
_cell.angle_gamma   90.00
#
_symmetry.space_group_name_H-M   'P 1'
#
loop_
_entity.id
_entity.type
_entity.pdbx_description
1 polymer ?
#
loop_
_entity_poly.entity_id
_entity_poly.type
_entity_poly.pdbx_seq_one_letter_code
_entity_poly.pdbx_strand_id
1 'polypeptide(L)'
;MEERWGVAGSSALSGRGVRPRWDPRESPCVPVLTLDDRLVDLSLVELLHDADGVRSVEGGTPGEKVAVIEFLLAICYASGTYPESAAQWPAWVDRKDALRPAADWLARRPDEEVWDLFHPVEPLGQNALLAPYIDEHGAGPAQLVIERVGDYNQFFDHHHLEHPTPLPAAQAFRAMLTQHVYGPAGRAKISGKATLGATITNLAATRLGTRVRVIALGDTLGETLRLNLAPVSGPAGELNRTWTVGKERRGFTAKPSGRPVSGPADLHSYLGRSILLRPTRTGDHVDRVLLGAGELLALNDEHLQDAVYAKKADGTSKPLWASATRAVWREAHALYAAVADARTAGADKNNGGTLYRRLALFPAEDVAPEPGQQPARRIDLWAVGLVAKQTTAIAWVDGVFPFAPGLEARLYTASSRGSAIAEYVASALSKAAYAAWTVAYPNPKPADKSAQISRFDARAQHWAAAQEPFDLLMEETTLGEDVHAALHEYATTVADTARQFLTEHLDALPRNAQGAKTRAVALRRFDDEMSSAKTPAELLGGGTS
;
A
#
# COMPACT_ATOMS: atom_id res chain seq x y z
N MET A 1 -60.26 -15.33 -53.06
CA MET A 1 -60.80 -14.96 -51.73
C MET A 1 -59.64 -14.57 -50.88
N GLU A 2 -59.40 -13.25 -50.83
CA GLU A 2 -58.33 -12.60 -50.09
C GLU A 2 -58.82 -12.41 -48.65
N GLU A 3 -58.04 -12.83 -47.69
CA GLU A 3 -58.18 -12.35 -46.31
C GLU A 3 -56.94 -11.61 -45.90
N ARG A 4 -57.14 -10.31 -45.70
CA ARG A 4 -56.16 -9.32 -45.17
C ARG A 4 -55.95 -9.58 -43.69
N TRP A 5 -54.66 -9.74 -43.28
CA TRP A 5 -54.28 -9.65 -41.90
C TRP A 5 -53.84 -8.22 -41.59
N GLY A 6 -54.59 -7.57 -40.69
CA GLY A 6 -54.33 -6.23 -40.22
C GLY A 6 -53.09 -6.18 -39.32
N VAL A 7 -52.18 -5.29 -39.65
CA VAL A 7 -51.03 -4.95 -38.82
C VAL A 7 -51.52 -4.07 -37.67
N ALA A 8 -51.55 -4.64 -36.47
CA ALA A 8 -51.75 -3.88 -35.24
C ALA A 8 -50.47 -3.10 -34.94
N GLY A 9 -50.57 -1.77 -35.00
CA GLY A 9 -49.51 -0.86 -34.64
C GLY A 9 -49.14 -0.97 -33.16
N SER A 10 -47.96 -1.51 -32.89
CA SER A 10 -47.32 -1.43 -31.57
C SER A 10 -46.87 0.02 -31.36
N SER A 11 -47.63 0.78 -30.58
CA SER A 11 -47.18 2.05 -30.04
C SER A 11 -46.08 1.77 -29.01
N ALA A 12 -44.85 1.84 -29.46
CA ALA A 12 -43.68 1.86 -28.58
C ALA A 12 -43.77 3.13 -27.70
N LEU A 13 -44.18 2.94 -26.47
CA LEU A 13 -44.01 3.93 -25.40
C LEU A 13 -42.50 4.10 -25.17
N SER A 14 -41.94 5.11 -25.83
CA SER A 14 -40.58 5.59 -25.57
C SER A 14 -40.57 6.34 -24.23
N GLY A 15 -40.63 5.58 -23.14
CA GLY A 15 -40.11 6.08 -21.86
C GLY A 15 -38.58 6.15 -21.98
N ARG A 16 -38.05 7.31 -22.34
CA ARG A 16 -36.63 7.59 -22.15
C ARG A 16 -36.40 7.62 -20.63
N GLY A 17 -36.13 6.47 -20.02
CA GLY A 17 -35.57 6.41 -18.68
C GLY A 17 -34.28 7.23 -18.67
N VAL A 18 -34.17 8.15 -17.74
CA VAL A 18 -32.94 8.91 -17.54
C VAL A 18 -31.82 7.89 -17.34
N ARG A 19 -30.78 7.95 -18.18
CA ARG A 19 -29.62 7.09 -18.11
C ARG A 19 -28.92 7.32 -16.75
N PRO A 20 -28.55 6.27 -16.02
CA PRO A 20 -27.72 6.42 -14.83
C PRO A 20 -26.44 7.17 -15.14
N ARG A 21 -26.13 8.21 -14.38
CA ARG A 21 -24.90 9.00 -14.44
C ARG A 21 -24.34 9.13 -13.03
N TRP A 22 -23.01 9.00 -12.92
CA TRP A 22 -22.32 9.22 -11.68
C TRP A 22 -20.91 9.76 -11.97
N ASP A 23 -20.64 10.96 -11.49
CA ASP A 23 -19.40 11.72 -11.76
C ASP A 23 -18.67 12.00 -10.43
N PRO A 24 -17.44 11.48 -10.23
CA PRO A 24 -16.69 11.68 -9.00
C PRO A 24 -16.21 13.11 -8.78
N ARG A 25 -16.30 13.97 -9.79
CA ARG A 25 -15.99 15.40 -9.64
C ARG A 25 -17.05 16.14 -8.82
N GLU A 26 -18.29 15.68 -8.88
CA GLU A 26 -19.48 16.30 -8.27
C GLU A 26 -20.06 15.46 -7.12
N SER A 27 -19.93 14.12 -7.22
CA SER A 27 -20.49 13.20 -6.24
C SER A 27 -19.50 12.96 -5.10
N PRO A 28 -19.93 13.03 -3.83
CA PRO A 28 -19.10 12.62 -2.69
C PRO A 28 -18.60 11.19 -2.87
N CYS A 29 -17.29 11.01 -2.88
CA CYS A 29 -16.70 9.72 -3.25
C CYS A 29 -15.43 9.34 -2.48
N VAL A 30 -14.80 10.30 -1.81
CA VAL A 30 -13.59 10.07 -1.02
C VAL A 30 -13.88 10.41 0.43
N PRO A 31 -13.87 9.43 1.34
CA PRO A 31 -13.94 9.69 2.77
C PRO A 31 -12.63 10.33 3.23
N VAL A 32 -12.72 11.37 4.02
CA VAL A 32 -11.58 12.13 4.55
C VAL A 32 -11.77 12.45 6.01
N LEU A 33 -10.67 12.56 6.74
CA LEU A 33 -10.60 13.15 8.06
C LEU A 33 -10.22 14.62 7.92
N THR A 34 -11.06 15.52 8.40
CA THR A 34 -10.81 16.97 8.40
C THR A 34 -9.87 17.35 9.54
N LEU A 35 -9.36 18.60 9.55
CA LEU A 35 -8.48 19.09 10.62
C LEU A 35 -9.21 19.22 11.97
N ASP A 36 -10.54 19.32 11.98
CA ASP A 36 -11.39 19.33 13.17
C ASP A 36 -11.93 17.92 13.53
N ASP A 37 -11.22 16.88 13.08
CA ASP A 37 -11.45 15.46 13.38
C ASP A 37 -12.85 14.93 12.98
N ARG A 38 -13.45 15.49 11.92
CA ARG A 38 -14.71 14.99 11.34
C ARG A 38 -14.44 14.10 10.15
N LEU A 39 -15.13 12.98 10.09
CA LEU A 39 -15.15 12.11 8.92
C LEU A 39 -16.27 12.56 7.96
N VAL A 40 -15.90 12.96 6.74
CA VAL A 40 -16.82 13.42 5.70
C VAL A 40 -16.45 12.83 4.35
N ASP A 41 -17.42 12.70 3.44
CA ASP A 41 -17.16 12.33 2.06
C ASP A 41 -17.11 13.58 1.19
N LEU A 42 -16.05 13.73 0.39
CA LEU A 42 -15.87 14.84 -0.55
C LEU A 42 -15.83 14.32 -2.00
N SER A 43 -16.26 15.15 -2.94
CA SER A 43 -16.00 14.98 -4.36
C SER A 43 -14.53 15.28 -4.69
N LEU A 44 -14.04 14.86 -5.87
CA LEU A 44 -12.65 15.14 -6.26
C LEU A 44 -12.36 16.63 -6.39
N VAL A 45 -13.33 17.44 -6.81
CA VAL A 45 -13.17 18.90 -6.93
C VAL A 45 -13.08 19.53 -5.55
N GLU A 46 -14.00 19.21 -4.64
CA GLU A 46 -13.99 19.70 -3.26
C GLU A 46 -12.70 19.31 -2.56
N LEU A 47 -12.28 18.06 -2.72
CA LEU A 47 -11.07 17.52 -2.10
C LEU A 47 -9.80 18.27 -2.53
N LEU A 48 -9.61 18.54 -3.82
CA LEU A 48 -8.45 19.30 -4.31
C LEU A 48 -8.54 20.78 -3.97
N HIS A 49 -9.77 21.33 -3.90
CA HIS A 49 -9.97 22.73 -3.55
C HIS A 49 -9.65 23.01 -2.08
N ASP A 50 -10.00 22.09 -1.18
CA ASP A 50 -9.82 22.20 0.28
C ASP A 50 -8.78 21.23 0.83
N ALA A 51 -7.80 20.82 0.01
CA ALA A 51 -6.81 19.79 0.39
C ALA A 51 -6.00 20.18 1.65
N ASP A 52 -5.78 21.47 1.90
CA ASP A 52 -5.09 21.97 3.10
C ASP A 52 -6.01 22.07 4.32
N GLY A 53 -7.34 21.92 4.17
CA GLY A 53 -8.33 21.76 5.25
C GLY A 53 -8.58 20.30 5.64
N VAL A 54 -8.04 19.36 4.90
CA VAL A 54 -8.16 17.92 5.09
C VAL A 54 -6.89 17.36 5.70
N ARG A 55 -7.01 16.58 6.80
CA ARG A 55 -5.88 15.89 7.42
C ARG A 55 -5.41 14.72 6.55
N SER A 56 -6.30 13.80 6.20
CA SER A 56 -5.97 12.58 5.47
C SER A 56 -7.14 12.04 4.66
N VAL A 57 -6.82 11.31 3.60
CA VAL A 57 -7.76 10.41 2.94
C VAL A 57 -8.02 9.24 3.87
N GLU A 58 -9.29 8.89 4.03
CA GLU A 58 -9.72 7.70 4.72
C GLU A 58 -10.27 6.65 3.74
N GLY A 59 -10.34 5.41 4.17
CA GLY A 59 -10.79 4.31 3.31
C GLY A 59 -10.81 3.00 4.05
N GLY A 60 -11.38 1.98 3.42
CA GLY A 60 -11.48 0.64 4.01
C GLY A 60 -10.14 -0.04 4.25
N THR A 61 -9.09 0.31 3.47
CA THR A 61 -7.77 -0.34 3.52
C THR A 61 -6.64 0.64 3.19
N PRO A 62 -5.40 0.35 3.60
CA PRO A 62 -4.23 1.15 3.20
C PRO A 62 -4.10 1.28 1.68
N GLY A 63 -4.38 0.20 0.94
CA GLY A 63 -4.31 0.21 -0.53
C GLY A 63 -5.34 1.11 -1.19
N GLU A 64 -6.55 1.22 -0.63
CA GLU A 64 -7.59 2.15 -1.12
C GLU A 64 -7.13 3.59 -0.95
N LYS A 65 -6.57 3.95 0.22
CA LYS A 65 -6.01 5.29 0.48
C LYS A 65 -4.89 5.63 -0.51
N VAL A 66 -3.96 4.71 -0.73
CA VAL A 66 -2.86 4.89 -1.72
C VAL A 66 -3.42 5.07 -3.12
N ALA A 67 -4.40 4.26 -3.55
CA ALA A 67 -4.96 4.35 -4.90
C ALA A 67 -5.67 5.70 -5.16
N VAL A 68 -6.34 6.25 -4.17
CA VAL A 68 -6.92 7.60 -4.24
C VAL A 68 -5.82 8.65 -4.35
N ILE A 69 -4.77 8.60 -3.52
CA ILE A 69 -3.62 9.52 -3.59
C ILE A 69 -2.96 9.44 -4.98
N GLU A 70 -2.73 8.25 -5.51
CA GLU A 70 -2.17 8.05 -6.85
C GLU A 70 -3.03 8.74 -7.93
N PHE A 71 -4.34 8.62 -7.84
CA PHE A 71 -5.23 9.25 -8.80
C PHE A 71 -5.25 10.79 -8.67
N LEU A 72 -5.19 11.33 -7.45
CA LEU A 72 -5.05 12.77 -7.20
C LEU A 72 -3.72 13.31 -7.75
N LEU A 73 -2.61 12.59 -7.58
CA LEU A 73 -1.32 12.94 -8.17
C LEU A 73 -1.41 12.95 -9.70
N ALA A 74 -2.09 11.97 -10.31
CA ALA A 74 -2.30 11.95 -11.76
C ALA A 74 -3.06 13.18 -12.26
N ILE A 75 -4.10 13.62 -11.54
CA ILE A 75 -4.86 14.84 -11.85
C ILE A 75 -3.96 16.07 -11.75
N CYS A 76 -3.15 16.19 -10.70
CA CYS A 76 -2.21 17.28 -10.54
C CYS A 76 -1.20 17.34 -11.71
N TYR A 77 -0.62 16.21 -12.10
CA TYR A 77 0.28 16.16 -13.25
C TYR A 77 -0.43 16.52 -14.57
N ALA A 78 -1.62 15.99 -14.82
CA ALA A 78 -2.39 16.24 -16.03
C ALA A 78 -2.84 17.70 -16.17
N SER A 79 -3.06 18.39 -15.05
CA SER A 79 -3.42 19.81 -15.00
C SER A 79 -2.23 20.76 -15.09
N GLY A 80 -0.99 20.24 -15.10
CA GLY A 80 0.21 21.06 -15.02
C GLY A 80 0.51 21.60 -13.62
N THR A 81 -0.09 21.04 -12.58
CA THR A 81 0.05 21.48 -11.19
C THR A 81 1.14 20.68 -10.48
N TYR A 82 2.38 21.07 -10.69
CA TYR A 82 3.58 20.48 -10.08
C TYR A 82 4.72 21.50 -10.06
N PRO A 83 5.80 21.30 -9.26
CA PRO A 83 6.91 22.24 -9.20
C PRO A 83 7.71 22.28 -10.50
N GLU A 84 8.20 23.44 -10.90
CA GLU A 84 8.95 23.65 -12.14
C GLU A 84 10.36 23.01 -12.08
N SER A 85 10.97 23.00 -10.90
CA SER A 85 12.33 22.47 -10.71
C SER A 85 12.54 21.89 -9.31
N ALA A 86 13.58 21.07 -9.17
CA ALA A 86 13.98 20.52 -7.86
C ALA A 86 14.39 21.63 -6.87
N ALA A 87 15.04 22.69 -7.34
CA ALA A 87 15.47 23.80 -6.48
C ALA A 87 14.27 24.58 -5.89
N GLN A 88 13.17 24.69 -6.63
CA GLN A 88 11.96 25.38 -6.20
C GLN A 88 11.04 24.48 -5.36
N TRP A 89 11.25 23.16 -5.40
CA TRP A 89 10.35 22.20 -4.80
C TRP A 89 10.11 22.44 -3.30
N PRO A 90 11.10 22.70 -2.41
CA PRO A 90 10.84 22.95 -1.00
C PRO A 90 9.90 24.13 -0.75
N ALA A 91 10.15 25.26 -1.40
CA ALA A 91 9.30 26.45 -1.30
C ALA A 91 7.91 26.22 -1.90
N TRP A 92 7.80 25.38 -2.94
CA TRP A 92 6.53 25.02 -3.54
C TRP A 92 5.69 24.12 -2.62
N VAL A 93 6.31 23.21 -1.87
CA VAL A 93 5.62 22.38 -0.86
C VAL A 93 4.95 23.24 0.20
N ASP A 94 5.55 24.37 0.60
CA ASP A 94 5.01 25.27 1.62
C ASP A 94 3.84 26.14 1.12
N ARG A 95 3.54 26.15 -0.17
CA ARG A 95 2.46 26.95 -0.75
C ARG A 95 1.11 26.25 -0.59
N LYS A 96 0.31 26.69 0.38
CA LYS A 96 -1.03 26.13 0.66
C LYS A 96 -2.01 26.19 -0.52
N ASP A 97 -1.88 27.13 -1.46
CA ASP A 97 -2.75 27.28 -2.64
C ASP A 97 -2.21 26.57 -3.89
N ALA A 98 -1.09 25.86 -3.79
CA ALA A 98 -0.39 25.29 -4.95
C ALA A 98 -1.25 24.27 -5.74
N LEU A 99 -2.22 23.63 -5.10
CA LEU A 99 -3.10 22.63 -5.73
C LEU A 99 -4.37 23.20 -6.34
N ARG A 100 -4.69 24.48 -6.07
CA ARG A 100 -5.89 25.14 -6.60
C ARG A 100 -6.02 25.08 -8.13
N PRO A 101 -4.94 25.25 -8.92
CA PRO A 101 -5.03 25.08 -10.37
C PRO A 101 -5.53 23.70 -10.81
N ALA A 102 -5.20 22.63 -10.07
CA ALA A 102 -5.71 21.28 -10.37
C ALA A 102 -7.22 21.17 -10.11
N ALA A 103 -7.70 21.72 -8.99
CA ALA A 103 -9.14 21.78 -8.70
C ALA A 103 -9.90 22.55 -9.77
N ASP A 104 -9.41 23.74 -10.14
CA ASP A 104 -9.99 24.58 -11.19
C ASP A 104 -9.98 23.89 -12.55
N TRP A 105 -8.89 23.18 -12.89
CA TRP A 105 -8.79 22.41 -14.13
C TRP A 105 -9.84 21.30 -14.15
N LEU A 106 -9.98 20.56 -13.06
CA LEU A 106 -10.93 19.46 -12.94
C LEU A 106 -12.39 19.95 -13.02
N ALA A 107 -12.70 21.06 -12.36
CA ALA A 107 -14.03 21.67 -12.36
C ALA A 107 -14.44 22.21 -13.74
N ARG A 108 -13.49 22.71 -14.55
CA ARG A 108 -13.75 23.34 -15.86
C ARG A 108 -13.60 22.39 -17.05
N ARG A 109 -13.36 21.10 -16.85
CA ARG A 109 -13.21 20.14 -17.95
C ARG A 109 -14.50 20.10 -18.78
N PRO A 110 -14.44 20.40 -20.09
CA PRO A 110 -15.60 20.35 -20.97
C PRO A 110 -16.06 18.94 -21.29
N ASP A 111 -15.18 17.95 -21.11
CA ASP A 111 -15.43 16.54 -21.44
C ASP A 111 -16.24 15.89 -20.31
N GLU A 112 -17.43 16.39 -20.03
CA GLU A 112 -18.27 15.91 -18.92
C GLU A 112 -18.56 14.41 -19.01
N GLU A 113 -18.73 13.89 -20.20
CA GLU A 113 -19.09 12.50 -20.42
C GLU A 113 -17.96 11.52 -20.03
N VAL A 114 -16.70 11.86 -20.24
CA VAL A 114 -15.56 10.97 -19.91
C VAL A 114 -15.26 10.86 -18.41
N TRP A 115 -15.97 11.60 -17.57
CA TRP A 115 -15.93 11.49 -16.13
C TRP A 115 -17.12 10.72 -15.56
N ASP A 116 -18.05 10.34 -16.40
CA ASP A 116 -19.19 9.51 -15.99
C ASP A 116 -18.77 8.02 -15.82
N LEU A 117 -18.87 7.53 -14.60
CA LEU A 117 -18.56 6.13 -14.26
C LEU A 117 -19.42 5.13 -15.06
N PHE A 118 -20.59 5.55 -15.49
CA PHE A 118 -21.56 4.70 -16.20
C PHE A 118 -21.79 5.10 -17.65
N HIS A 119 -20.83 5.82 -18.25
CA HIS A 119 -20.92 6.15 -19.66
C HIS A 119 -20.87 4.89 -20.53
N PRO A 120 -21.79 4.70 -21.52
CA PRO A 120 -21.92 3.44 -22.25
C PRO A 120 -20.75 3.15 -23.20
N VAL A 121 -20.03 4.18 -23.64
CA VAL A 121 -18.93 4.07 -24.62
C VAL A 121 -17.58 4.36 -23.96
N GLU A 122 -17.53 5.36 -23.10
CA GLU A 122 -16.30 5.88 -22.49
C GLU A 122 -16.43 5.96 -20.95
N PRO A 123 -16.71 4.84 -20.27
CA PRO A 123 -16.86 4.87 -18.82
C PRO A 123 -15.53 5.17 -18.13
N LEU A 124 -15.57 6.01 -17.10
CA LEU A 124 -14.38 6.43 -16.36
C LEU A 124 -13.63 5.22 -15.78
N GLY A 125 -12.33 5.11 -16.06
CA GLY A 125 -11.45 4.06 -15.57
C GLY A 125 -11.76 2.65 -16.12
N GLN A 126 -12.63 2.53 -17.12
CA GLN A 126 -13.17 1.25 -17.52
C GLN A 126 -12.99 0.92 -19.01
N ASN A 127 -13.23 -0.33 -19.36
CA ASN A 127 -13.14 -0.86 -20.70
C ASN A 127 -14.53 -1.25 -21.24
N ALA A 128 -15.13 -0.39 -22.03
CA ALA A 128 -16.45 -0.64 -22.64
C ALA A 128 -16.45 -1.83 -23.63
N LEU A 129 -15.29 -2.30 -24.12
CA LEU A 129 -15.21 -3.50 -24.96
C LEU A 129 -15.68 -4.77 -24.24
N LEU A 130 -15.79 -4.75 -22.92
CA LEU A 130 -16.33 -5.82 -22.10
C LEU A 130 -17.88 -5.85 -22.06
N ALA A 131 -18.56 -4.82 -22.56
CA ALA A 131 -20.01 -4.68 -22.45
C ALA A 131 -20.81 -5.90 -23.02
N PRO A 132 -20.44 -6.50 -24.17
CA PRO A 132 -21.16 -7.67 -24.68
C PRO A 132 -21.07 -8.91 -23.78
N TYR A 133 -20.16 -8.94 -22.83
CA TYR A 133 -19.84 -10.13 -22.03
C TYR A 133 -20.26 -10.01 -20.56
N ILE A 134 -20.59 -8.81 -20.08
CA ILE A 134 -20.82 -8.59 -18.64
C ILE A 134 -22.05 -9.35 -18.11
N ASP A 135 -23.08 -9.51 -18.91
CA ASP A 135 -24.28 -10.19 -18.47
C ASP A 135 -24.09 -11.72 -18.31
N GLU A 136 -23.31 -12.33 -19.20
CA GLU A 136 -23.03 -13.77 -19.17
C GLU A 136 -21.84 -14.11 -18.24
N HIS A 137 -20.79 -13.30 -18.27
CA HIS A 137 -19.51 -13.62 -17.63
C HIS A 137 -19.17 -12.73 -16.43
N GLY A 138 -19.93 -11.68 -16.17
CA GLY A 138 -19.74 -10.82 -15.02
C GLY A 138 -20.08 -11.53 -13.71
N ALA A 139 -19.46 -11.08 -12.64
CA ALA A 139 -19.67 -11.57 -11.29
C ALA A 139 -20.28 -10.51 -10.38
N GLY A 140 -20.61 -10.88 -9.15
CA GLY A 140 -21.05 -9.94 -8.13
C GLY A 140 -19.96 -8.89 -7.81
N PRO A 141 -20.33 -7.68 -7.35
CA PRO A 141 -19.43 -6.54 -7.18
C PRO A 141 -18.36 -6.78 -6.10
N ALA A 142 -18.50 -7.77 -5.23
CA ALA A 142 -17.48 -8.19 -4.29
C ALA A 142 -16.15 -8.55 -4.97
N GLN A 143 -16.15 -8.99 -6.23
CA GLN A 143 -14.93 -9.26 -7.00
C GLN A 143 -14.09 -8.01 -7.28
N LEU A 144 -14.66 -6.82 -7.21
CA LEU A 144 -13.93 -5.58 -7.37
C LEU A 144 -13.03 -5.27 -6.15
N VAL A 145 -13.47 -5.68 -4.97
CA VAL A 145 -12.77 -5.44 -3.71
C VAL A 145 -11.69 -6.51 -3.53
N ILE A 146 -10.42 -6.11 -3.59
CA ILE A 146 -9.26 -7.02 -3.61
C ILE A 146 -9.28 -7.99 -2.43
N GLU A 147 -9.65 -7.54 -1.26
CA GLU A 147 -9.67 -8.29 -0.01
C GLU A 147 -10.79 -9.36 0.03
N ARG A 148 -11.81 -9.20 -0.82
CA ARG A 148 -12.95 -10.14 -0.91
C ARG A 148 -12.75 -11.19 -2.00
N VAL A 149 -11.66 -11.11 -2.78
CA VAL A 149 -11.35 -12.07 -3.84
C VAL A 149 -10.52 -13.22 -3.27
N GLY A 150 -10.99 -14.46 -3.43
CA GLY A 150 -10.26 -15.68 -3.09
C GLY A 150 -11.08 -16.69 -2.30
N ASP A 151 -10.63 -17.95 -2.32
CA ASP A 151 -11.36 -19.07 -1.71
C ASP A 151 -11.40 -19.01 -0.17
N TYR A 152 -10.45 -18.29 0.44
CA TYR A 152 -10.37 -18.15 1.90
C TYR A 152 -11.35 -17.14 2.48
N ASN A 153 -11.72 -16.12 1.71
CA ASN A 153 -12.59 -15.04 2.19
C ASN A 153 -14.08 -15.38 2.05
N GLN A 154 -14.41 -16.52 1.42
CA GLN A 154 -15.77 -16.98 1.18
C GLN A 154 -16.31 -17.95 2.24
N PHE A 155 -15.46 -18.39 3.19
CA PHE A 155 -15.80 -19.48 4.12
C PHE A 155 -16.97 -19.15 5.07
N PHE A 156 -17.24 -17.87 5.30
CA PHE A 156 -18.33 -17.38 6.14
C PHE A 156 -19.32 -16.46 5.43
N ASP A 157 -19.15 -16.23 4.13
CA ASP A 157 -19.95 -15.28 3.36
C ASP A 157 -20.62 -15.93 2.15
N HIS A 158 -21.63 -16.76 2.43
CA HIS A 158 -22.44 -17.42 1.40
C HIS A 158 -23.38 -16.45 0.66
N HIS A 159 -23.71 -15.29 1.25
CA HIS A 159 -24.62 -14.31 0.67
C HIS A 159 -24.08 -13.65 -0.61
N HIS A 160 -22.77 -13.47 -0.73
CA HIS A 160 -22.18 -12.83 -1.92
C HIS A 160 -22.16 -13.70 -3.17
N LEU A 161 -22.32 -15.02 -3.04
CA LEU A 161 -22.35 -15.94 -4.18
C LEU A 161 -23.77 -16.10 -4.75
N GLU A 162 -24.78 -16.22 -3.88
CA GLU A 162 -26.17 -16.48 -4.29
C GLU A 162 -26.96 -15.18 -4.47
N HIS A 163 -26.72 -14.19 -3.62
CA HIS A 163 -27.39 -12.88 -3.66
C HIS A 163 -26.36 -11.75 -3.49
N PRO A 164 -25.64 -11.37 -4.56
CA PRO A 164 -24.63 -10.33 -4.48
C PRO A 164 -25.24 -8.99 -4.03
N THR A 165 -24.77 -8.47 -2.92
CA THR A 165 -25.16 -7.14 -2.45
C THR A 165 -24.57 -6.08 -3.37
N PRO A 166 -25.38 -5.18 -3.94
CA PRO A 166 -24.88 -4.09 -4.75
C PRO A 166 -23.89 -3.20 -3.95
N LEU A 167 -22.83 -2.76 -4.62
CA LEU A 167 -21.80 -1.91 -4.04
C LEU A 167 -22.11 -0.44 -4.35
N PRO A 168 -22.11 0.49 -3.38
CA PRO A 168 -22.27 1.91 -3.65
C PRO A 168 -21.29 2.40 -4.73
N ALA A 169 -21.75 3.27 -5.64
CA ALA A 169 -20.95 3.77 -6.76
C ALA A 169 -19.62 4.41 -6.30
N ALA A 170 -19.64 5.18 -5.22
CA ALA A 170 -18.45 5.76 -4.60
C ALA A 170 -17.44 4.69 -4.15
N GLN A 171 -17.91 3.63 -3.49
CA GLN A 171 -17.06 2.52 -3.09
C GLN A 171 -16.55 1.72 -4.29
N ALA A 172 -17.40 1.51 -5.31
CA ALA A 172 -16.99 0.85 -6.55
C ALA A 172 -15.92 1.64 -7.30
N PHE A 173 -16.01 2.97 -7.31
CA PHE A 173 -14.99 3.85 -7.88
C PHE A 173 -13.65 3.67 -7.16
N ARG A 174 -13.59 3.75 -5.83
CA ARG A 174 -12.35 3.57 -5.07
C ARG A 174 -11.77 2.16 -5.21
N ALA A 175 -12.62 1.12 -5.16
CA ALA A 175 -12.19 -0.25 -5.36
C ALA A 175 -11.64 -0.48 -6.79
N MET A 176 -12.21 0.17 -7.81
CA MET A 176 -11.70 0.16 -9.18
C MET A 176 -10.30 0.80 -9.25
N LEU A 177 -10.09 1.95 -8.63
CA LEU A 177 -8.75 2.56 -8.53
C LEU A 177 -7.76 1.61 -7.85
N THR A 178 -8.17 0.96 -6.76
CA THR A 178 -7.34 -0.02 -6.05
C THR A 178 -6.97 -1.21 -6.94
N GLN A 179 -7.89 -1.72 -7.75
CA GLN A 179 -7.60 -2.78 -8.73
C GLN A 179 -6.59 -2.35 -9.80
N HIS A 180 -6.65 -1.10 -10.26
CA HIS A 180 -5.66 -0.60 -11.23
C HIS A 180 -4.27 -0.53 -10.62
N VAL A 181 -4.15 -0.16 -9.37
CA VAL A 181 -2.87 0.08 -8.69
C VAL A 181 -2.28 -1.19 -8.07
N TYR A 182 -3.09 -1.97 -7.35
CA TYR A 182 -2.67 -3.12 -6.54
C TYR A 182 -3.17 -4.49 -7.03
N GLY A 183 -3.84 -4.56 -8.16
CA GLY A 183 -4.40 -5.81 -8.66
C GLY A 183 -3.36 -6.94 -8.67
N PRO A 184 -3.61 -8.09 -7.97
CA PRO A 184 -2.65 -9.18 -7.87
C PRO A 184 -2.57 -10.03 -9.15
N ALA A 185 -1.46 -10.73 -9.36
CA ALA A 185 -1.29 -11.64 -10.50
C ALA A 185 -2.17 -12.90 -10.34
N GLY A 186 -2.59 -13.48 -11.46
CA GLY A 186 -3.32 -14.75 -11.44
C GLY A 186 -4.19 -14.99 -12.66
N ARG A 187 -5.35 -15.55 -12.45
CA ARG A 187 -6.34 -15.79 -13.53
C ARG A 187 -7.67 -15.16 -13.19
N ALA A 188 -8.22 -14.37 -14.11
CA ALA A 188 -9.59 -13.92 -14.02
C ALA A 188 -10.55 -15.11 -14.09
N LYS A 189 -11.56 -15.11 -13.21
CA LYS A 189 -12.64 -16.10 -13.24
C LYS A 189 -13.68 -15.67 -14.30
N ILE A 190 -13.33 -15.78 -15.58
CA ILE A 190 -14.24 -15.50 -16.68
C ILE A 190 -14.60 -16.85 -17.32
N SER A 191 -15.86 -17.23 -17.31
CA SER A 191 -16.41 -18.34 -18.09
C SER A 191 -16.47 -17.92 -19.56
N GLY A 192 -16.37 -18.84 -20.52
CA GLY A 192 -16.44 -18.50 -21.94
C GLY A 192 -15.10 -18.16 -22.62
N LYS A 193 -14.07 -18.94 -22.32
CA LYS A 193 -12.71 -18.79 -22.86
C LYS A 193 -12.58 -18.62 -24.37
N ALA A 194 -13.57 -19.08 -25.14
CA ALA A 194 -13.51 -19.07 -26.60
C ALA A 194 -13.67 -17.67 -27.22
N THR A 195 -14.36 -16.75 -26.52
CA THR A 195 -14.74 -15.44 -27.05
C THR A 195 -13.78 -14.32 -26.63
N LEU A 196 -13.23 -14.38 -25.40
CA LEU A 196 -12.38 -13.32 -24.86
C LEU A 196 -10.86 -13.65 -24.96
N GLY A 197 -10.52 -14.90 -25.23
CA GLY A 197 -9.15 -15.37 -25.37
C GLY A 197 -8.37 -15.45 -24.05
N ALA A 198 -7.27 -16.21 -24.09
CA ALA A 198 -6.38 -16.40 -22.92
C ALA A 198 -5.75 -15.08 -22.42
N THR A 199 -5.72 -14.08 -23.23
CA THR A 199 -5.11 -12.78 -23.01
C THR A 199 -5.81 -11.99 -21.93
N ILE A 200 -7.15 -12.01 -21.90
CA ILE A 200 -7.94 -11.28 -20.90
C ILE A 200 -7.92 -12.01 -19.56
N THR A 201 -7.74 -13.33 -19.56
CA THR A 201 -7.81 -14.14 -18.34
C THR A 201 -6.52 -14.21 -17.56
N ASN A 202 -5.37 -13.92 -18.18
CA ASN A 202 -4.08 -13.96 -17.50
C ASN A 202 -3.74 -12.59 -16.91
N LEU A 203 -3.97 -12.44 -15.61
CA LEU A 203 -3.70 -11.21 -14.86
C LEU A 203 -2.21 -11.14 -14.50
N ALA A 204 -1.51 -10.10 -14.92
CA ALA A 204 -0.23 -9.73 -14.34
C ALA A 204 -0.44 -8.95 -13.04
N ALA A 205 0.53 -8.95 -12.14
CA ALA A 205 0.53 -8.00 -11.04
C ALA A 205 0.58 -6.57 -11.61
N THR A 206 -0.24 -5.69 -11.05
CA THR A 206 -0.20 -4.28 -11.43
C THR A 206 1.00 -3.57 -10.80
N ARG A 207 1.17 -2.28 -11.06
CA ARG A 207 2.39 -1.52 -10.72
C ARG A 207 2.84 -1.65 -9.26
N LEU A 208 1.91 -1.67 -8.31
CA LEU A 208 2.17 -1.81 -6.88
C LEU A 208 1.77 -3.19 -6.32
N GLY A 209 1.30 -4.11 -7.14
CA GLY A 209 0.73 -5.40 -6.70
C GLY A 209 1.66 -6.30 -5.89
N THR A 210 2.95 -6.01 -5.83
CA THR A 210 3.94 -6.77 -5.05
C THR A 210 4.99 -5.87 -4.38
N ARG A 211 5.01 -4.58 -4.73
CA ARG A 211 6.01 -3.62 -4.29
C ARG A 211 5.51 -2.83 -3.08
N VAL A 212 6.40 -2.47 -2.18
CA VAL A 212 6.11 -1.46 -1.16
C VAL A 212 6.11 -0.08 -1.82
N ARG A 213 5.06 0.69 -1.60
CA ARG A 213 4.92 2.09 -1.96
C ARG A 213 5.24 2.94 -0.74
N VAL A 214 6.08 3.97 -0.91
CA VAL A 214 6.37 4.95 0.14
C VAL A 214 5.76 6.29 -0.25
N ILE A 215 4.95 6.85 0.64
CA ILE A 215 4.32 8.16 0.50
C ILE A 215 4.86 9.05 1.62
N ALA A 216 5.36 10.22 1.28
CA ALA A 216 5.68 11.26 2.26
C ALA A 216 4.38 11.94 2.70
N LEU A 217 4.04 11.84 3.97
CA LEU A 217 2.85 12.43 4.58
C LEU A 217 3.23 13.77 5.23
N GLY A 218 2.46 14.81 4.95
CA GLY A 218 2.49 16.07 5.67
C GLY A 218 1.34 16.17 6.66
N ASP A 219 1.22 17.31 7.34
CA ASP A 219 0.16 17.59 8.30
C ASP A 219 -1.24 17.64 7.66
N THR A 220 -1.29 17.88 6.35
CA THR A 220 -2.53 17.92 5.56
C THR A 220 -2.41 17.09 4.29
N LEU A 221 -3.55 16.71 3.70
CA LEU A 221 -3.57 16.07 2.39
C LEU A 221 -2.92 16.97 1.31
N GLY A 222 -3.14 18.29 1.40
CA GLY A 222 -2.51 19.23 0.49
C GLY A 222 -0.99 19.16 0.54
N GLU A 223 -0.41 19.17 1.73
CA GLU A 223 1.03 19.01 1.92
C GLU A 223 1.49 17.61 1.47
N THR A 224 0.75 16.56 1.82
CA THR A 224 1.02 15.19 1.35
C THR A 224 1.11 15.11 -0.17
N LEU A 225 0.17 15.69 -0.90
CA LEU A 225 0.21 15.71 -2.36
C LEU A 225 1.44 16.50 -2.87
N ARG A 226 1.71 17.68 -2.30
CA ARG A 226 2.87 18.49 -2.67
C ARG A 226 4.21 17.79 -2.42
N LEU A 227 4.35 17.07 -1.33
CA LEU A 227 5.55 16.27 -1.01
C LEU A 227 5.80 15.16 -2.04
N ASN A 228 4.74 14.58 -2.62
CA ASN A 228 4.85 13.48 -3.57
C ASN A 228 4.86 13.92 -5.05
N LEU A 229 4.54 15.17 -5.35
CA LEU A 229 4.67 15.76 -6.70
C LEU A 229 6.12 16.13 -6.99
N ALA A 230 6.62 15.66 -8.12
CA ALA A 230 7.99 15.91 -8.59
C ALA A 230 8.00 16.90 -9.77
N PRO A 231 9.08 17.65 -9.99
CA PRO A 231 9.32 18.34 -11.25
C PRO A 231 9.31 17.35 -12.41
N VAL A 232 8.84 17.81 -13.57
CA VAL A 232 8.74 16.99 -14.78
C VAL A 232 9.73 17.50 -15.82
N SER A 233 10.67 16.65 -16.25
CA SER A 233 11.70 17.01 -17.23
C SER A 233 11.25 16.84 -18.69
N GLY A 234 10.04 16.37 -18.93
CA GLY A 234 9.48 16.08 -20.25
C GLY A 234 7.95 16.30 -20.26
N PRO A 235 7.20 15.61 -21.12
CA PRO A 235 5.75 15.68 -21.08
C PRO A 235 5.22 15.05 -19.78
N ALA A 236 4.22 15.71 -19.18
CA ALA A 236 3.54 15.16 -18.00
C ALA A 236 2.73 13.87 -18.31
N GLY A 237 2.48 13.61 -19.58
CA GLY A 237 1.65 12.50 -20.04
C GLY A 237 0.16 12.84 -20.00
N GLU A 238 -0.67 11.89 -20.42
CA GLU A 238 -2.12 12.03 -20.40
C GLU A 238 -2.74 11.30 -19.21
N LEU A 239 -3.79 11.87 -18.63
CA LEU A 239 -4.62 11.18 -17.66
C LEU A 239 -5.42 10.07 -18.36
N ASN A 240 -5.27 8.82 -17.94
CA ASN A 240 -5.97 7.68 -18.50
C ASN A 240 -7.40 7.60 -17.94
N ARG A 241 -8.31 8.35 -18.51
CA ARG A 241 -9.70 8.44 -18.05
C ARG A 241 -10.56 7.25 -18.46
N THR A 242 -10.27 6.65 -19.62
CA THR A 242 -11.05 5.53 -20.15
C THR A 242 -10.20 4.67 -21.07
N TRP A 243 -10.65 3.42 -21.29
CA TRP A 243 -9.97 2.48 -22.17
C TRP A 243 -10.14 2.78 -23.66
N THR A 244 -11.24 3.42 -24.04
CA THR A 244 -11.69 3.51 -25.42
C THR A 244 -11.59 4.90 -26.05
N VAL A 245 -11.02 5.90 -25.37
CA VAL A 245 -10.87 7.24 -25.96
C VAL A 245 -9.94 7.19 -27.16
N GLY A 246 -10.52 7.17 -28.34
CA GLY A 246 -9.97 7.59 -29.63
C GLY A 246 -8.63 7.04 -30.08
N LYS A 247 -8.05 6.04 -29.42
CA LYS A 247 -6.72 5.52 -29.77
C LYS A 247 -6.68 3.99 -29.65
N GLU A 248 -6.14 3.33 -30.65
CA GLU A 248 -5.93 1.88 -30.75
C GLU A 248 -5.02 1.27 -29.67
N ARG A 249 -4.55 2.04 -28.73
CA ARG A 249 -3.48 1.69 -27.80
C ARG A 249 -3.78 0.59 -26.79
N ARG A 250 -5.02 0.12 -26.72
CA ARG A 250 -5.47 -0.78 -25.66
C ARG A 250 -6.05 -2.08 -26.19
N GLY A 251 -5.41 -2.63 -27.18
CA GLY A 251 -5.73 -3.97 -27.66
C GLY A 251 -5.35 -5.02 -26.59
N PHE A 252 -6.16 -6.06 -26.47
CA PHE A 252 -5.81 -7.23 -25.68
C PHE A 252 -4.74 -8.03 -26.41
N THR A 253 -3.48 -8.00 -25.94
CA THR A 253 -2.38 -8.75 -26.54
C THR A 253 -2.03 -9.99 -25.71
N ALA A 254 -1.67 -11.09 -26.38
CA ALA A 254 -1.41 -12.38 -25.72
C ALA A 254 -0.15 -12.36 -24.83
N LYS A 255 0.80 -11.49 -25.12
CA LYS A 255 2.02 -11.28 -24.32
C LYS A 255 2.30 -9.79 -24.31
N PRO A 256 1.68 -9.02 -23.41
CA PRO A 256 1.96 -7.61 -23.31
C PRO A 256 3.43 -7.44 -22.88
N SER A 257 4.24 -6.87 -23.75
CA SER A 257 5.64 -6.54 -23.46
C SER A 257 5.80 -5.33 -22.55
N GLY A 258 4.68 -4.75 -22.10
CA GLY A 258 4.67 -3.45 -21.45
C GLY A 258 4.79 -2.31 -22.46
N ARG A 259 3.94 -1.31 -22.34
CA ARG A 259 4.08 -0.07 -23.10
C ARG A 259 4.95 0.94 -22.38
N PRO A 260 5.64 1.82 -23.10
CA PRO A 260 6.37 2.92 -22.45
C PRO A 260 5.41 3.82 -21.67
N VAL A 261 5.91 4.42 -20.59
CA VAL A 261 5.23 5.46 -19.82
C VAL A 261 5.38 6.79 -20.56
N SER A 262 4.28 7.50 -20.80
CA SER A 262 4.31 8.79 -21.51
C SER A 262 4.56 9.98 -20.58
N GLY A 263 4.55 9.77 -19.27
CA GLY A 263 4.79 10.77 -18.25
C GLY A 263 4.12 10.42 -16.92
N PRO A 264 4.32 11.23 -15.87
CA PRO A 264 3.79 10.92 -14.54
C PRO A 264 2.26 10.87 -14.45
N ALA A 265 1.52 11.68 -15.22
CA ALA A 265 0.06 11.57 -15.25
C ALA A 265 -0.39 10.19 -15.73
N ASP A 266 0.26 9.66 -16.77
CA ASP A 266 0.03 8.33 -17.29
C ASP A 266 0.42 7.24 -16.28
N LEU A 267 1.58 7.39 -15.63
CA LEU A 267 2.07 6.44 -14.64
C LEU A 267 1.10 6.27 -13.47
N HIS A 268 0.58 7.37 -12.94
CA HIS A 268 -0.30 7.38 -11.77
C HIS A 268 -1.76 7.03 -12.08
N SER A 269 -2.19 7.12 -13.34
CA SER A 269 -3.55 6.81 -13.78
C SER A 269 -3.66 5.61 -14.72
N TYR A 270 -2.60 4.80 -14.87
CA TYR A 270 -2.63 3.70 -15.83
C TYR A 270 -3.74 2.67 -15.51
N LEU A 271 -4.28 2.05 -16.55
CA LEU A 271 -5.37 1.11 -16.42
C LEU A 271 -4.84 -0.33 -16.29
N GLY A 272 -4.34 -0.67 -15.10
CA GLY A 272 -3.74 -1.98 -14.79
C GLY A 272 -4.70 -3.17 -14.84
N ARG A 273 -6.00 -2.91 -14.94
CA ARG A 273 -7.06 -3.92 -15.14
C ARG A 273 -8.04 -3.47 -16.21
N SER A 274 -8.52 -4.42 -16.97
CA SER A 274 -9.69 -4.24 -17.82
C SER A 274 -10.93 -4.49 -16.97
N ILE A 275 -11.68 -3.44 -16.65
CA ILE A 275 -12.82 -3.47 -15.74
C ILE A 275 -14.05 -2.94 -16.48
N LEU A 276 -15.22 -3.52 -16.20
CA LEU A 276 -16.50 -2.93 -16.54
C LEU A 276 -17.46 -3.11 -15.37
N LEU A 277 -18.17 -2.04 -15.03
CA LEU A 277 -19.14 -1.95 -13.95
C LEU A 277 -20.55 -1.85 -14.56
N ARG A 278 -21.50 -2.64 -14.08
CA ARG A 278 -22.91 -2.50 -14.44
C ARG A 278 -23.63 -1.75 -13.33
N PRO A 279 -24.23 -0.58 -13.61
CA PRO A 279 -25.01 0.15 -12.61
C PRO A 279 -26.34 -0.53 -12.34
N THR A 280 -26.89 -0.34 -11.15
CA THR A 280 -28.31 -0.53 -10.85
C THR A 280 -29.15 0.49 -11.65
N ARG A 281 -30.47 0.32 -11.64
CA ARG A 281 -31.37 1.26 -12.35
C ARG A 281 -31.27 2.70 -11.87
N THR A 282 -30.98 2.90 -10.59
CA THR A 282 -30.84 4.21 -9.96
C THR A 282 -29.49 4.85 -10.24
N GLY A 283 -28.46 4.06 -10.58
CA GLY A 283 -27.11 4.54 -10.82
C GLY A 283 -26.30 4.89 -9.57
N ASP A 284 -26.83 4.63 -8.40
CA ASP A 284 -26.18 4.86 -7.11
C ASP A 284 -25.35 3.66 -6.61
N HIS A 285 -25.55 2.48 -7.24
CA HIS A 285 -24.86 1.23 -6.93
C HIS A 285 -24.42 0.48 -8.20
N VAL A 286 -23.47 -0.43 -8.00
CA VAL A 286 -23.00 -1.41 -8.99
C VAL A 286 -23.49 -2.80 -8.56
N ASP A 287 -24.15 -3.54 -9.45
CA ASP A 287 -24.67 -4.87 -9.17
C ASP A 287 -23.87 -6.00 -9.84
N ARG A 288 -23.03 -5.67 -10.83
CA ARG A 288 -22.19 -6.64 -11.53
C ARG A 288 -20.88 -6.02 -12.01
N VAL A 289 -19.84 -6.83 -12.02
CA VAL A 289 -18.49 -6.45 -12.45
C VAL A 289 -17.92 -7.51 -13.39
N LEU A 290 -17.23 -7.07 -14.43
CA LEU A 290 -16.38 -7.94 -15.24
C LEU A 290 -14.95 -7.43 -15.14
N LEU A 291 -14.01 -8.32 -14.76
CA LEU A 291 -12.62 -7.96 -14.49
C LEU A 291 -11.68 -8.86 -15.31
N GLY A 292 -10.76 -8.26 -16.04
CA GLY A 292 -9.78 -8.93 -16.88
C GLY A 292 -8.39 -8.26 -16.83
N ALA A 293 -7.47 -8.78 -17.65
CA ALA A 293 -6.13 -8.25 -17.80
C ALA A 293 -6.17 -6.81 -18.34
N GLY A 294 -5.37 -5.96 -17.73
CA GLY A 294 -5.19 -4.57 -18.14
C GLY A 294 -3.88 -4.35 -18.88
N GLU A 295 -3.43 -3.09 -18.87
CA GLU A 295 -2.13 -2.72 -19.43
C GLU A 295 -0.97 -3.16 -18.53
N LEU A 296 0.18 -3.36 -19.14
CA LEU A 296 1.46 -3.43 -18.48
C LEU A 296 2.31 -2.22 -18.89
N LEU A 297 3.06 -1.68 -17.94
CA LEU A 297 4.01 -0.60 -18.18
C LEU A 297 5.43 -1.16 -18.21
N ALA A 298 6.24 -0.69 -19.15
CA ALA A 298 7.68 -0.88 -19.15
C ALA A 298 8.30 0.13 -18.18
N LEU A 299 8.44 -0.28 -16.90
CA LEU A 299 8.98 0.57 -15.86
C LEU A 299 10.51 0.53 -15.85
N ASN A 300 11.12 1.68 -15.62
CA ASN A 300 12.54 1.85 -15.30
C ASN A 300 12.71 2.55 -13.95
N ASP A 301 13.93 2.79 -13.51
CA ASP A 301 14.22 3.39 -12.20
C ASP A 301 13.63 4.80 -12.03
N GLU A 302 13.49 5.56 -13.11
CA GLU A 302 12.89 6.91 -13.07
C GLU A 302 11.39 6.87 -12.71
N HIS A 303 10.71 5.77 -13.05
CA HIS A 303 9.31 5.55 -12.73
C HIS A 303 9.10 5.06 -11.28
N LEU A 304 10.18 4.62 -10.62
CA LEU A 304 10.17 4.09 -9.26
C LEU A 304 10.62 5.16 -8.25
N GLN A 305 9.95 6.33 -8.28
CA GLN A 305 10.35 7.53 -7.52
C GLN A 305 10.49 7.33 -6.01
N ASP A 306 9.75 6.40 -5.45
CA ASP A 306 9.67 6.08 -4.02
C ASP A 306 10.37 4.76 -3.67
N ALA A 307 11.01 4.08 -4.63
CA ALA A 307 11.61 2.79 -4.39
C ALA A 307 12.82 2.89 -3.46
N VAL A 308 12.89 1.95 -2.53
CA VAL A 308 14.06 1.67 -1.72
C VAL A 308 14.63 0.34 -2.16
N TYR A 309 15.93 0.27 -2.31
CA TYR A 309 16.61 -0.91 -2.83
C TYR A 309 17.34 -1.65 -1.71
N ALA A 310 16.90 -2.88 -1.45
CA ALA A 310 17.64 -3.79 -0.60
C ALA A 310 18.77 -4.47 -1.40
N LYS A 311 20.01 -4.44 -0.90
CA LYS A 311 21.14 -5.18 -1.48
C LYS A 311 20.97 -6.67 -1.22
N LYS A 312 21.06 -7.47 -2.27
CA LYS A 312 21.13 -8.93 -2.17
C LYS A 312 22.57 -9.39 -1.88
N ALA A 313 22.71 -10.66 -1.46
CA ALA A 313 24.00 -11.28 -1.22
C ALA A 313 24.90 -11.32 -2.48
N ASP A 314 24.32 -11.32 -3.68
CA ASP A 314 25.02 -11.26 -4.97
C ASP A 314 25.42 -9.83 -5.40
N GLY A 315 25.19 -8.83 -4.55
CA GLY A 315 25.50 -7.43 -4.83
C GLY A 315 24.45 -6.70 -5.68
N THR A 316 23.43 -7.39 -6.20
CA THR A 316 22.34 -6.77 -6.94
C THR A 316 21.35 -6.10 -5.98
N SER A 317 20.71 -5.02 -6.43
CA SER A 317 19.67 -4.33 -5.67
C SER A 317 18.29 -4.62 -6.26
N LYS A 318 17.29 -4.75 -5.41
CA LYS A 318 15.89 -4.84 -5.82
C LYS A 318 15.01 -3.96 -4.94
N PRO A 319 13.88 -3.44 -5.47
CA PRO A 319 12.92 -2.73 -4.64
C PRO A 319 12.42 -3.59 -3.47
N LEU A 320 12.10 -2.95 -2.35
CA LEU A 320 11.44 -3.63 -1.23
C LEU A 320 10.08 -4.18 -1.67
N TRP A 321 9.85 -5.45 -1.31
CA TRP A 321 8.61 -6.16 -1.56
C TRP A 321 7.88 -6.44 -0.26
N ALA A 322 6.56 -6.39 -0.31
CA ALA A 322 5.72 -6.79 0.80
C ALA A 322 5.94 -8.27 1.15
N SER A 323 6.01 -8.58 2.43
CA SER A 323 6.27 -9.93 2.95
C SER A 323 5.31 -10.28 4.07
N ALA A 324 4.70 -11.47 4.01
CA ALA A 324 3.85 -11.98 5.09
C ALA A 324 4.62 -12.32 6.37
N THR A 325 5.94 -12.48 6.28
CA THR A 325 6.78 -12.94 7.40
C THR A 325 7.69 -11.86 7.95
N ARG A 326 7.68 -10.68 7.34
CA ARG A 326 8.58 -9.58 7.71
C ARG A 326 7.81 -8.25 7.67
N ALA A 327 7.54 -7.71 8.83
CA ALA A 327 6.90 -6.41 8.99
C ALA A 327 7.76 -5.29 8.38
N VAL A 328 7.11 -4.26 7.84
CA VAL A 328 7.77 -3.17 7.10
C VAL A 328 8.73 -2.38 8.00
N TRP A 329 8.41 -2.21 9.29
CA TRP A 329 9.25 -1.48 10.24
C TRP A 329 10.68 -2.04 10.37
N ARG A 330 10.87 -3.34 10.12
CA ARG A 330 12.19 -3.97 10.14
C ARG A 330 13.11 -3.51 9.01
N GLU A 331 12.56 -2.85 8.00
CA GLU A 331 13.27 -2.27 6.85
C GLU A 331 13.31 -0.73 6.89
N ALA A 332 12.78 -0.09 7.94
CA ALA A 332 12.70 1.37 8.05
C ALA A 332 14.06 2.07 7.87
N HIS A 333 15.13 1.43 8.33
CA HIS A 333 16.50 1.94 8.18
C HIS A 333 16.88 2.20 6.71
N ALA A 334 16.31 1.46 5.76
CA ALA A 334 16.61 1.65 4.35
C ALA A 334 16.02 2.97 3.80
N LEU A 335 14.90 3.45 4.38
CA LEU A 335 14.30 4.74 4.02
C LEU A 335 15.23 5.90 4.42
N TYR A 336 15.73 5.87 5.66
CA TYR A 336 16.62 6.91 6.17
C TYR A 336 17.98 6.88 5.49
N ALA A 337 18.52 5.68 5.21
CA ALA A 337 19.74 5.54 4.42
C ALA A 337 19.59 6.18 3.03
N ALA A 338 18.46 6.00 2.37
CA ALA A 338 18.22 6.58 1.05
C ALA A 338 18.23 8.12 1.06
N VAL A 339 17.70 8.76 2.12
CA VAL A 339 17.77 10.23 2.28
C VAL A 339 19.19 10.68 2.65
N ALA A 340 19.84 10.00 3.59
CA ALA A 340 21.21 10.32 4.01
C ALA A 340 22.21 10.22 2.85
N ASP A 341 22.12 9.14 2.06
CA ASP A 341 22.91 8.96 0.85
C ASP A 341 22.68 10.10 -0.16
N ALA A 342 21.40 10.50 -0.33
CA ALA A 342 21.05 11.59 -1.24
C ALA A 342 21.60 12.95 -0.80
N ARG A 343 21.68 13.21 0.52
CA ARG A 343 22.23 14.44 1.08
C ARG A 343 23.75 14.50 0.96
N THR A 344 24.46 13.37 1.11
CA THR A 344 25.92 13.33 1.18
C THR A 344 26.60 13.10 -0.17
N ALA A 345 26.03 12.31 -1.07
CA ALA A 345 26.72 11.81 -2.26
C ALA A 345 26.46 12.62 -3.55
N GLY A 346 25.57 13.63 -3.52
CA GLY A 346 25.09 14.24 -4.78
C GLY A 346 24.33 13.23 -5.65
N ALA A 347 23.91 13.65 -6.86
CA ALA A 347 22.97 12.90 -7.70
C ALA A 347 23.44 11.50 -8.20
N ASP A 348 24.73 11.17 -8.12
CA ASP A 348 25.29 10.04 -8.90
C ASP A 348 25.34 8.66 -8.22
N LYS A 349 25.07 8.55 -6.91
CA LYS A 349 25.21 7.27 -6.17
C LYS A 349 24.04 6.95 -5.24
N ASN A 350 22.83 7.13 -5.69
CA ASN A 350 21.67 6.96 -4.82
C ASN A 350 21.08 5.53 -4.89
N ASN A 351 20.95 4.89 -3.73
CA ASN A 351 20.25 3.60 -3.56
C ASN A 351 18.72 3.74 -3.43
N GLY A 352 18.17 4.95 -3.62
CA GLY A 352 16.74 5.25 -3.51
C GLY A 352 16.20 6.04 -4.69
N GLY A 353 14.87 6.08 -4.80
CA GLY A 353 14.15 6.85 -5.82
C GLY A 353 14.27 8.37 -5.63
N THR A 354 13.75 9.13 -6.57
CA THR A 354 13.84 10.60 -6.60
C THR A 354 13.10 11.28 -5.44
N LEU A 355 12.17 10.60 -4.77
CA LEU A 355 11.51 11.10 -3.56
C LEU A 355 12.55 11.43 -2.47
N TYR A 356 13.46 10.52 -2.19
CA TYR A 356 14.48 10.69 -1.14
C TYR A 356 15.46 11.84 -1.47
N ARG A 357 15.77 12.03 -2.76
CA ARG A 357 16.56 13.17 -3.22
C ARG A 357 15.85 14.50 -2.96
N ARG A 358 14.52 14.54 -3.17
CA ARG A 358 13.73 15.74 -2.88
C ARG A 358 13.66 16.02 -1.37
N LEU A 359 13.42 14.99 -0.56
CA LEU A 359 13.42 15.13 0.91
C LEU A 359 14.76 15.68 1.43
N ALA A 360 15.87 15.28 0.81
CA ALA A 360 17.19 15.79 1.14
C ALA A 360 17.41 17.27 0.76
N LEU A 361 16.53 17.90 -0.04
CA LEU A 361 16.60 19.32 -0.37
C LEU A 361 16.08 20.23 0.75
N PHE A 362 15.28 19.71 1.68
CA PHE A 362 14.92 20.51 2.84
C PHE A 362 16.16 20.86 3.65
N PRO A 363 16.27 22.10 4.14
CA PRO A 363 17.39 22.49 5.02
C PRO A 363 17.49 21.51 6.19
N ALA A 364 18.71 21.06 6.47
CA ALA A 364 18.98 20.34 7.70
C ALA A 364 18.87 21.32 8.87
N GLU A 365 18.29 20.90 9.97
CA GLU A 365 18.42 21.65 11.21
C GLU A 365 19.89 21.58 11.66
N ASP A 366 20.52 22.75 11.87
CA ASP A 366 21.93 22.83 12.27
C ASP A 366 22.19 22.21 13.66
N VAL A 367 21.14 22.14 14.47
CA VAL A 367 21.17 21.55 15.82
C VAL A 367 19.97 20.61 15.94
N ALA A 368 20.21 19.41 16.46
CA ALA A 368 19.11 18.51 16.82
C ALA A 368 18.16 19.25 17.80
N PRO A 369 16.83 19.03 17.72
CA PRO A 369 15.91 19.60 18.67
C PRO A 369 16.35 19.26 20.11
N GLU A 370 16.11 20.17 21.05
CA GLU A 370 16.30 19.84 22.46
C GLU A 370 15.37 18.68 22.84
N PRO A 371 15.76 17.83 23.81
CA PRO A 371 14.93 16.69 24.23
C PRO A 371 13.48 17.10 24.49
N GLY A 372 12.56 16.39 23.86
CA GLY A 372 11.12 16.66 23.96
C GLY A 372 10.57 17.79 23.07
N GLN A 373 11.41 18.45 22.26
CA GLN A 373 10.96 19.46 21.31
C GLN A 373 10.65 18.85 19.93
N GLN A 374 9.56 19.33 19.32
CA GLN A 374 9.23 18.98 17.94
C GLN A 374 10.24 19.61 16.97
N PRO A 375 10.69 18.88 15.95
CA PRO A 375 11.50 19.47 14.88
C PRO A 375 10.72 20.56 14.13
N ALA A 376 11.42 21.53 13.56
CA ALA A 376 10.79 22.62 12.80
C ALA A 376 9.98 22.11 11.59
N ARG A 377 10.38 20.97 11.02
CA ARG A 377 9.62 20.23 10.01
C ARG A 377 9.60 18.75 10.34
N ARG A 378 8.39 18.21 10.43
CA ARG A 378 8.15 16.78 10.53
C ARG A 378 7.44 16.28 9.27
N ILE A 379 7.86 15.15 8.77
CA ILE A 379 7.27 14.43 7.64
C ILE A 379 7.19 12.98 8.07
N ASP A 380 6.07 12.32 7.81
CA ASP A 380 5.98 10.89 8.05
C ASP A 380 6.14 10.12 6.74
N LEU A 381 6.94 9.06 6.73
CA LEU A 381 7.14 8.18 5.58
C LEU A 381 6.23 6.96 5.74
N TRP A 382 5.12 6.94 5.01
CA TRP A 382 4.17 5.84 5.04
C TRP A 382 4.51 4.82 3.97
N ALA A 383 4.89 3.63 4.39
CA ALA A 383 5.24 2.52 3.53
C ALA A 383 4.10 1.49 3.52
N VAL A 384 3.56 1.17 2.34
CA VAL A 384 2.39 0.29 2.16
C VAL A 384 2.67 -0.76 1.11
N GLY A 385 2.33 -2.01 1.39
CA GLY A 385 2.45 -3.11 0.43
C GLY A 385 1.33 -4.14 0.57
N LEU A 386 1.00 -4.78 -0.55
CA LEU A 386 0.06 -5.90 -0.59
C LEU A 386 0.81 -7.23 -0.60
N VAL A 387 0.53 -8.08 0.37
CA VAL A 387 0.93 -9.49 0.33
C VAL A 387 -0.20 -10.27 -0.34
N ALA A 388 0.12 -10.88 -1.48
CA ALA A 388 -0.85 -11.68 -2.23
C ALA A 388 -0.25 -13.02 -2.66
N LYS A 389 -1.10 -14.03 -2.75
CA LYS A 389 -0.79 -15.33 -3.35
C LYS A 389 -1.74 -15.58 -4.51
N GLN A 390 -1.22 -15.53 -5.73
CA GLN A 390 -2.04 -15.50 -6.94
C GLN A 390 -3.07 -14.35 -6.86
N THR A 391 -4.32 -14.59 -7.21
CA THR A 391 -5.40 -13.56 -7.16
C THR A 391 -5.91 -13.26 -5.75
N THR A 392 -5.43 -13.95 -4.72
CA THR A 392 -5.92 -13.80 -3.35
C THR A 392 -5.02 -12.83 -2.58
N ALA A 393 -5.59 -11.74 -2.10
CA ALA A 393 -4.95 -10.87 -1.12
C ALA A 393 -4.89 -11.60 0.23
N ILE A 394 -3.72 -11.61 0.85
CA ILE A 394 -3.50 -12.23 2.16
C ILE A 394 -3.57 -11.17 3.25
N ALA A 395 -2.81 -10.09 3.08
CA ALA A 395 -2.73 -9.01 4.05
C ALA A 395 -2.21 -7.72 3.40
N TRP A 396 -2.63 -6.59 3.91
CA TRP A 396 -1.91 -5.33 3.79
C TRP A 396 -0.83 -5.30 4.87
N VAL A 397 0.33 -4.81 4.50
CA VAL A 397 1.43 -4.52 5.42
C VAL A 397 1.80 -3.06 5.24
N ASP A 398 1.78 -2.31 6.32
CA ASP A 398 2.15 -0.91 6.32
C ASP A 398 2.88 -0.51 7.60
N GLY A 399 3.48 0.68 7.56
CA GLY A 399 4.13 1.31 8.69
C GLY A 399 4.38 2.78 8.39
N VAL A 400 4.27 3.61 9.41
CA VAL A 400 4.52 5.04 9.37
C VAL A 400 5.79 5.33 10.14
N PHE A 401 6.74 6.02 9.50
CA PHE A 401 8.08 6.27 10.06
C PHE A 401 8.34 7.76 10.09
N PRO A 402 8.52 8.36 11.28
CA PRO A 402 8.77 9.78 11.41
C PRO A 402 10.11 10.17 10.74
N PHE A 403 10.13 11.31 10.08
CA PHE A 403 11.30 11.87 9.42
C PHE A 403 11.38 13.36 9.69
N ALA A 404 12.55 13.82 10.06
CA ALA A 404 12.87 15.24 10.15
C ALA A 404 14.18 15.52 9.40
N PRO A 405 14.22 16.57 8.55
CA PRO A 405 15.40 16.93 7.79
C PRO A 405 16.59 17.21 8.71
N GLY A 406 17.73 16.56 8.46
CA GLY A 406 18.94 16.66 9.30
C GLY A 406 19.10 15.54 10.33
N LEU A 407 18.03 14.79 10.64
CA LEU A 407 18.08 13.68 11.60
C LEU A 407 18.29 12.30 10.94
N GLU A 408 18.53 12.24 9.64
CA GLU A 408 18.60 10.98 8.87
C GLU A 408 19.58 9.97 9.45
N ALA A 409 20.77 10.44 9.87
CA ALA A 409 21.81 9.57 10.42
C ALA A 409 21.42 8.99 11.80
N ARG A 410 20.75 9.79 12.63
CA ARG A 410 20.23 9.36 13.95
C ARG A 410 19.10 8.34 13.77
N LEU A 411 18.13 8.65 12.93
CA LEU A 411 16.99 7.78 12.61
C LEU A 411 17.46 6.47 11.95
N TYR A 412 18.47 6.53 11.07
CA TYR A 412 19.11 5.34 10.53
C TYR A 412 19.73 4.49 11.63
N THR A 413 20.47 5.09 12.55
CA THR A 413 21.12 4.39 13.66
C THR A 413 20.07 3.72 14.55
N ALA A 414 19.06 4.47 15.00
CA ALA A 414 17.97 3.96 15.84
C ALA A 414 17.25 2.80 15.17
N SER A 415 16.79 2.96 13.92
CA SER A 415 16.03 1.95 13.19
C SER A 415 16.85 0.70 12.86
N SER A 416 18.11 0.87 12.43
CA SER A 416 19.00 -0.24 12.08
C SER A 416 19.38 -1.06 13.31
N ARG A 417 19.75 -0.38 14.41
CA ARG A 417 20.10 -1.03 15.68
C ARG A 417 18.88 -1.65 16.33
N GLY A 418 17.74 -0.94 16.37
CA GLY A 418 16.47 -1.46 16.90
C GLY A 418 16.02 -2.73 16.18
N SER A 419 16.04 -2.74 14.84
CA SER A 419 15.75 -3.94 14.06
C SER A 419 16.72 -5.09 14.37
N ALA A 420 18.03 -4.81 14.48
CA ALA A 420 19.04 -5.83 14.79
C ALA A 420 18.85 -6.43 16.19
N ILE A 421 18.48 -5.61 17.17
CA ILE A 421 18.17 -6.05 18.55
C ILE A 421 16.97 -7.01 18.53
N ALA A 422 15.86 -6.63 17.89
CA ALA A 422 14.68 -7.50 17.80
C ALA A 422 14.97 -8.83 17.09
N GLU A 423 15.76 -8.81 16.02
CA GLU A 423 16.23 -10.02 15.31
C GLU A 423 17.08 -10.91 16.22
N TYR A 424 17.96 -10.33 17.01
CA TYR A 424 18.79 -11.07 17.96
C TYR A 424 17.93 -11.77 19.01
N VAL A 425 16.99 -11.06 19.62
CA VAL A 425 16.04 -11.61 20.61
C VAL A 425 15.18 -12.71 20.00
N ALA A 426 14.68 -12.53 18.78
CA ALA A 426 13.94 -13.56 18.05
C ALA A 426 14.80 -14.82 17.80
N SER A 427 16.10 -14.65 17.51
CA SER A 427 17.05 -15.76 17.38
C SER A 427 17.25 -16.50 18.72
N ALA A 428 17.35 -15.77 19.83
CA ALA A 428 17.45 -16.35 21.17
C ALA A 428 16.20 -17.18 21.51
N LEU A 429 14.99 -16.67 21.24
CA LEU A 429 13.73 -17.41 21.39
C LEU A 429 13.71 -18.70 20.55
N SER A 430 14.15 -18.64 19.30
CA SER A 430 14.24 -19.82 18.43
C SER A 430 15.16 -20.89 18.99
N LYS A 431 16.32 -20.49 19.53
CA LYS A 431 17.28 -21.41 20.16
C LYS A 431 16.73 -22.00 21.45
N ALA A 432 16.00 -21.22 22.26
CA ALA A 432 15.31 -21.68 23.45
C ALA A 432 14.21 -22.71 23.12
N ALA A 433 13.40 -22.43 22.10
CA ALA A 433 12.37 -23.34 21.60
C ALA A 433 12.97 -24.68 21.12
N TYR A 434 14.09 -24.62 20.41
CA TYR A 434 14.80 -25.82 19.97
C TYR A 434 15.36 -26.59 21.14
N ALA A 435 15.93 -25.93 22.16
CA ALA A 435 16.42 -26.59 23.38
C ALA A 435 15.28 -27.26 24.18
N ALA A 436 14.12 -26.59 24.31
CA ALA A 436 12.91 -27.17 24.87
C ALA A 436 12.48 -28.44 24.12
N TRP A 437 12.42 -28.37 22.80
CA TRP A 437 12.04 -29.48 21.94
C TRP A 437 12.96 -30.69 22.11
N THR A 438 14.29 -30.54 22.18
CA THR A 438 15.24 -31.65 22.35
C THR A 438 15.03 -32.40 23.65
N VAL A 439 14.61 -31.70 24.70
CA VAL A 439 14.31 -32.30 25.99
C VAL A 439 12.92 -32.96 26.01
N ALA A 440 11.92 -32.27 25.45
CA ALA A 440 10.53 -32.77 25.47
C ALA A 440 10.31 -33.99 24.55
N TYR A 441 11.08 -34.08 23.46
CA TYR A 441 10.94 -35.11 22.42
C TYR A 441 12.29 -35.82 22.16
N PRO A 442 12.72 -36.75 23.03
CA PRO A 442 14.03 -37.40 22.89
C PRO A 442 14.15 -38.28 21.63
N ASN A 443 13.03 -38.78 21.11
CA ASN A 443 12.99 -39.60 19.89
C ASN A 443 11.99 -39.06 18.88
N PRO A 444 12.25 -37.88 18.26
CA PRO A 444 11.31 -37.24 17.40
C PRO A 444 11.23 -37.91 16.03
N LYS A 445 10.01 -38.00 15.47
CA LYS A 445 9.84 -38.31 14.05
C LYS A 445 10.17 -37.09 13.20
N PRO A 446 10.97 -37.22 12.12
CA PRO A 446 11.36 -36.08 11.30
C PRO A 446 10.17 -35.26 10.72
N ALA A 447 9.08 -35.95 10.36
CA ALA A 447 7.88 -35.32 9.82
C ALA A 447 7.18 -34.35 10.80
N ASP A 448 7.30 -34.59 12.10
CA ASP A 448 6.59 -33.80 13.12
C ASP A 448 7.44 -32.67 13.72
N LYS A 449 8.73 -32.61 13.35
CA LYS A 449 9.72 -31.72 13.99
C LYS A 449 9.26 -30.26 14.03
N SER A 450 8.82 -29.71 12.91
CA SER A 450 8.40 -28.31 12.82
C SER A 450 7.19 -28.02 13.73
N ALA A 451 6.18 -28.88 13.69
CA ALA A 451 4.98 -28.74 14.51
C ALA A 451 5.26 -28.93 16.01
N GLN A 452 6.25 -29.75 16.37
CA GLN A 452 6.67 -29.94 17.77
C GLN A 452 7.47 -28.75 18.31
N ILE A 453 8.38 -28.17 17.50
CA ILE A 453 9.15 -26.96 17.86
C ILE A 453 8.23 -25.76 18.03
N SER A 454 7.23 -25.58 17.14
CA SER A 454 6.31 -24.45 17.20
C SER A 454 5.52 -24.34 18.52
N ARG A 455 5.38 -25.45 19.27
CA ARG A 455 4.75 -25.43 20.59
C ARG A 455 5.52 -24.62 21.65
N PHE A 456 6.80 -24.40 21.43
CA PHE A 456 7.69 -23.68 22.36
C PHE A 456 8.13 -22.33 21.78
N ASP A 457 7.69 -22.01 20.56
CA ASP A 457 8.20 -20.88 19.80
C ASP A 457 7.36 -19.61 20.01
N ALA A 458 7.87 -18.72 20.86
CA ALA A 458 7.23 -17.44 21.17
C ALA A 458 7.55 -16.32 20.18
N ARG A 459 8.20 -16.60 19.03
CA ARG A 459 8.59 -15.54 18.06
C ARG A 459 7.42 -14.81 17.44
N ALA A 460 6.27 -15.46 17.26
CA ALA A 460 5.09 -14.80 16.70
C ALA A 460 4.61 -13.67 17.62
N GLN A 461 4.53 -13.93 18.93
CA GLN A 461 4.16 -12.92 19.93
C GLN A 461 5.22 -11.82 20.05
N HIS A 462 6.50 -12.21 20.04
CA HIS A 462 7.61 -11.26 20.03
C HIS A 462 7.52 -10.27 18.88
N TRP A 463 7.32 -10.75 17.64
CA TRP A 463 7.22 -9.85 16.47
C TRP A 463 5.98 -8.97 16.51
N ALA A 464 4.86 -9.44 17.04
CA ALA A 464 3.66 -8.63 17.22
C ALA A 464 3.85 -7.53 18.28
N ALA A 465 4.57 -7.83 19.36
CA ALA A 465 4.78 -6.91 20.47
C ALA A 465 5.97 -5.95 20.26
N ALA A 466 6.92 -6.27 19.38
CA ALA A 466 8.13 -5.45 19.17
C ALA A 466 7.88 -4.18 18.37
N GLN A 467 6.74 -4.05 17.70
CA GLN A 467 6.43 -2.88 16.85
C GLN A 467 6.22 -1.63 17.70
N GLU A 468 5.34 -1.67 18.71
CA GLU A 468 5.02 -0.50 19.53
C GLU A 468 6.27 0.09 20.22
N PRO A 469 7.16 -0.68 20.89
CA PRO A 469 8.43 -0.15 21.39
C PRO A 469 9.33 0.42 20.29
N PHE A 470 9.32 -0.17 19.08
CA PHE A 470 10.08 0.37 17.95
C PHE A 470 9.54 1.72 17.49
N ASP A 471 8.23 1.87 17.40
CA ASP A 471 7.59 3.13 17.02
C ASP A 471 7.93 4.23 18.06
N LEU A 472 7.94 3.88 19.37
CA LEU A 472 8.36 4.78 20.44
C LEU A 472 9.85 5.19 20.30
N LEU A 473 10.75 4.23 20.05
CA LEU A 473 12.17 4.50 19.79
C LEU A 473 12.36 5.52 18.65
N MET A 474 11.58 5.37 17.57
CA MET A 474 11.68 6.28 16.43
C MET A 474 11.12 7.67 16.75
N GLU A 475 10.05 7.74 17.52
CA GLU A 475 9.47 9.00 17.99
C GLU A 475 10.42 9.76 18.91
N GLU A 476 10.96 9.11 19.93
CA GLU A 476 11.94 9.70 20.86
C GLU A 476 13.18 10.21 20.13
N THR A 477 13.68 9.43 19.16
CA THR A 477 14.82 9.85 18.31
C THR A 477 14.48 11.11 17.52
N THR A 478 13.24 11.23 17.02
CA THR A 478 12.77 12.40 16.26
C THR A 478 12.61 13.63 17.15
N LEU A 479 12.23 13.43 18.42
CA LEU A 479 12.11 14.49 19.44
C LEU A 479 13.45 14.90 20.07
N GLY A 480 14.57 14.44 19.53
CA GLY A 480 15.90 14.84 19.97
C GLY A 480 16.47 14.11 21.17
N GLU A 481 15.79 13.08 21.68
CA GLU A 481 16.28 12.26 22.78
C GLU A 481 17.61 11.55 22.42
N ASP A 482 18.40 11.21 23.43
CA ASP A 482 19.66 10.51 23.20
C ASP A 482 19.44 9.12 22.62
N VAL A 483 19.95 8.88 21.41
CA VAL A 483 19.73 7.63 20.67
C VAL A 483 20.21 6.40 21.43
N HIS A 484 21.30 6.52 22.23
CA HIS A 484 21.83 5.38 22.97
C HIS A 484 20.93 5.04 24.18
N ALA A 485 20.42 6.08 24.86
CA ALA A 485 19.47 5.89 25.95
C ALA A 485 18.16 5.26 25.45
N ALA A 486 17.57 5.81 24.38
CA ALA A 486 16.36 5.27 23.76
C ALA A 486 16.54 3.83 23.26
N LEU A 487 17.68 3.50 22.65
CA LEU A 487 18.01 2.13 22.23
C LEU A 487 18.15 1.18 23.40
N HIS A 488 18.69 1.63 24.53
CA HIS A 488 18.81 0.80 25.73
C HIS A 488 17.44 0.49 26.35
N GLU A 489 16.57 1.48 26.44
CA GLU A 489 15.20 1.31 26.93
C GLU A 489 14.42 0.35 26.01
N TYR A 490 14.47 0.58 24.69
CA TYR A 490 13.91 -0.33 23.70
C TYR A 490 14.41 -1.77 23.85
N ALA A 491 15.74 -1.94 23.97
CA ALA A 491 16.37 -3.26 24.08
C ALA A 491 15.88 -4.00 25.33
N THR A 492 15.79 -3.30 26.47
CA THR A 492 15.30 -3.85 27.73
C THR A 492 13.84 -4.27 27.60
N THR A 493 12.98 -3.40 27.09
CA THR A 493 11.54 -3.68 26.87
C THR A 493 11.32 -4.90 25.98
N VAL A 494 12.04 -4.98 24.86
CA VAL A 494 11.92 -6.09 23.90
C VAL A 494 12.41 -7.41 24.50
N ALA A 495 13.50 -7.39 25.27
CA ALA A 495 14.05 -8.59 25.92
C ALA A 495 13.14 -9.11 27.03
N ASP A 496 12.65 -8.23 27.89
CA ASP A 496 11.76 -8.58 29.01
C ASP A 496 10.43 -9.15 28.51
N THR A 497 9.83 -8.50 27.51
CA THR A 497 8.60 -8.97 26.87
C THR A 497 8.79 -10.34 26.20
N ALA A 498 9.90 -10.56 25.51
CA ALA A 498 10.23 -11.84 24.90
C ALA A 498 10.40 -12.95 25.94
N ARG A 499 11.07 -12.64 27.06
CA ARG A 499 11.23 -13.58 28.19
C ARG A 499 9.90 -13.93 28.85
N GLN A 500 9.01 -12.96 28.97
CA GLN A 500 7.65 -13.18 29.46
C GLN A 500 6.89 -14.15 28.54
N PHE A 501 6.83 -13.91 27.24
CA PHE A 501 6.16 -14.82 26.29
C PHE A 501 6.74 -16.21 26.28
N LEU A 502 8.07 -16.34 26.35
CA LEU A 502 8.70 -17.65 26.47
C LEU A 502 8.22 -18.37 27.77
N THR A 503 8.16 -17.65 28.87
CA THR A 503 7.70 -18.20 30.16
C THR A 503 6.25 -18.67 30.07
N GLU A 504 5.35 -17.87 29.52
CA GLU A 504 3.94 -18.20 29.30
C GLU A 504 3.77 -19.48 28.46
N HIS A 505 4.54 -19.62 27.37
CA HIS A 505 4.53 -20.83 26.56
C HIS A 505 4.98 -22.07 27.35
N LEU A 506 5.99 -21.90 28.19
CA LEU A 506 6.54 -22.98 29.00
C LEU A 506 5.65 -23.34 30.21
N ASP A 507 4.83 -22.40 30.69
CA ASP A 507 3.88 -22.65 31.80
C ASP A 507 2.69 -23.53 31.36
N ALA A 508 2.42 -23.63 30.08
CA ALA A 508 1.47 -24.58 29.52
C ALA A 508 1.96 -26.05 29.55
N LEU A 509 3.24 -26.28 29.87
CA LEU A 509 3.80 -27.63 29.96
C LEU A 509 3.25 -28.43 31.18
N PRO A 510 3.15 -29.77 31.06
CA PRO A 510 2.73 -30.62 32.19
C PRO A 510 3.58 -30.38 33.43
N ARG A 511 2.92 -30.35 34.61
CA ARG A 511 3.56 -30.17 35.92
C ARG A 511 4.18 -31.48 36.42
N ASN A 512 5.16 -32.02 35.69
CA ASN A 512 5.92 -33.20 36.01
C ASN A 512 7.43 -32.94 35.83
N ALA A 513 8.27 -33.91 36.17
CA ALA A 513 9.73 -33.79 36.10
C ALA A 513 10.22 -33.44 34.67
N GLN A 514 9.60 -34.01 33.63
CA GLN A 514 9.95 -33.75 32.26
C GLN A 514 9.60 -32.29 31.85
N GLY A 515 8.40 -31.81 32.21
CA GLY A 515 8.00 -30.44 31.95
C GLY A 515 8.87 -29.43 32.70
N ALA A 516 9.19 -29.70 33.97
CA ALA A 516 10.11 -28.85 34.75
C ALA A 516 11.52 -28.79 34.13
N LYS A 517 12.06 -29.94 33.70
CA LYS A 517 13.36 -29.99 33.00
C LYS A 517 13.33 -29.23 31.66
N THR A 518 12.28 -29.40 30.88
CA THR A 518 12.10 -28.70 29.60
C THR A 518 12.09 -27.20 29.81
N ARG A 519 11.30 -26.70 30.79
CA ARG A 519 11.24 -25.28 31.16
C ARG A 519 12.62 -24.76 31.58
N ALA A 520 13.30 -25.40 32.50
CA ALA A 520 14.59 -24.97 33.00
C ALA A 520 15.65 -24.86 31.87
N VAL A 521 15.69 -25.83 30.95
CA VAL A 521 16.64 -25.85 29.84
C VAL A 521 16.33 -24.73 28.82
N ALA A 522 15.05 -24.49 28.53
CA ALA A 522 14.64 -23.43 27.61
C ALA A 522 14.98 -22.02 28.13
N LEU A 523 14.60 -21.75 29.40
CA LEU A 523 14.89 -20.44 30.02
C LEU A 523 16.40 -20.22 30.14
N ARG A 524 17.13 -21.23 30.62
CA ARG A 524 18.59 -21.16 30.68
C ARG A 524 19.19 -20.86 29.30
N ARG A 525 18.72 -21.54 28.25
CA ARG A 525 19.24 -21.32 26.91
C ARG A 525 18.98 -19.87 26.42
N PHE A 526 17.81 -19.31 26.71
CA PHE A 526 17.50 -17.92 26.42
C PHE A 526 18.44 -17.00 27.20
N ASP A 527 18.58 -17.18 28.52
CA ASP A 527 19.42 -16.33 29.36
C ASP A 527 20.92 -16.41 28.94
N ASP A 528 21.42 -17.62 28.59
CA ASP A 528 22.78 -17.82 28.05
C ASP A 528 23.00 -17.06 26.71
N GLU A 529 21.99 -17.01 25.83
CA GLU A 529 22.07 -16.24 24.59
C GLU A 529 22.07 -14.72 24.89
N MET A 530 21.23 -14.26 25.82
CA MET A 530 21.12 -12.85 26.19
C MET A 530 22.35 -12.31 26.94
N SER A 531 23.19 -13.19 27.47
CA SER A 531 24.46 -12.85 28.16
C SER A 531 25.71 -13.26 27.39
N SER A 532 25.57 -13.67 26.11
CA SER A 532 26.70 -14.14 25.30
C SER A 532 27.60 -12.99 24.80
N ALA A 533 28.82 -13.32 24.40
CA ALA A 533 29.72 -12.36 23.77
C ALA A 533 29.20 -11.75 22.42
N LYS A 534 28.11 -12.30 21.86
CA LYS A 534 27.48 -11.82 20.64
C LYS A 534 26.28 -10.91 20.89
N THR A 535 25.92 -10.74 22.16
CA THR A 535 24.77 -9.93 22.56
C THR A 535 25.03 -8.46 22.20
N PRO A 536 24.07 -7.78 21.54
CA PRO A 536 24.14 -6.33 21.34
C PRO A 536 24.43 -5.59 22.63
N ALA A 537 25.28 -4.58 22.58
CA ALA A 537 25.72 -3.85 23.77
C ALA A 537 24.55 -3.23 24.54
N GLU A 538 23.52 -2.84 23.84
CA GLU A 538 22.28 -2.25 24.39
C GLU A 538 21.51 -3.22 25.29
N LEU A 539 21.67 -4.54 25.09
CA LEU A 539 21.07 -5.61 25.92
C LEU A 539 21.92 -5.99 27.13
N LEU A 540 23.21 -5.61 27.17
CA LEU A 540 24.12 -6.01 28.26
C LEU A 540 24.03 -5.14 29.51
N GLY A 541 23.13 -4.15 29.56
CA GLY A 541 23.03 -3.18 30.65
C GLY A 541 24.24 -2.26 30.68
N GLY A 542 24.06 -0.95 30.57
CA GLY A 542 25.15 0.02 30.53
C GLY A 542 26.08 -0.10 31.72
N GLY A 543 27.10 -0.94 31.57
CA GLY A 543 28.32 -0.80 32.34
C GLY A 543 28.97 0.52 31.87
N THR A 544 28.82 1.55 32.68
CA THR A 544 29.52 2.82 32.54
C THR A 544 31.00 2.56 32.22
N SER A 545 31.44 2.92 31.04
CA SER A 545 32.87 3.14 30.73
C SER A 545 33.13 4.61 30.62
#